data_53fb05d8efe25914cffd4a2827c37f43
#
_entry.id   53fb05d8efe25914cffd4a2827c37f43
#
_cell.length_a   1.000
_cell.length_b   1.000
_cell.length_c   1.000
_cell.angle_alpha   90.00
_cell.angle_beta   90.00
_cell.angle_gamma   90.00
#
_symmetry.space_group_name_H-M   'P 1'
#
loop_
_entity.id
_entity.type
_entity.pdbx_description
1 polymer ?
#
loop_
_entity_poly.entity_id
_entity_poly.type
_entity_poly.pdbx_seq_one_letter_code
_entity_poly.pdbx_strand_id
1 'polypeptide(L)'
;MINTNDILETINMIRAEHLDIRTITMGISLLDCVDSDPGVCADKIYDKITHRAEKLCETGENIEKEYGIPIINKRVSVTPIALVGGTYRCENDFLKLAKALDRAAATLGINFIGGYSALVQKGMTPADKALINSIPEALSTTERVCSSINVASTKAGINMDAVALMGRIIRKTAEITADRDSIGCAKLVVFANAPDDNPFMAGAFHGVGEGDTVINVGVSGPGVVGAAVKAHPEADFTELSEIIKKTAFKITRVGQLVAREAARRLDVPFGIIDLSLAPTPAVGDSVARILEGMGIDICGGYGTTAALALLNDAVKKGGVMASSSVGGLSGAFIPVSEDEGMIAAAMSGALRLEKLEAMTAVCSVGLDMIVIPGCTTADVISGIIADEISIGVANTKTTAVRVIPAIGKKSGEMLTFGGLLGEAPIMEINQTSPAKFIARGGHIPAPIHSLKN
;
A
#
# COMPACT_ATOMS: atom_id res chain seq x y z
N MET A 1 22.20 -29.58 12.79
CA MET A 1 22.44 -29.06 14.16
C MET A 1 21.83 -27.67 14.23
N ILE A 2 20.96 -27.43 15.19
CA ILE A 2 20.41 -26.09 15.42
C ILE A 2 21.55 -25.25 16.03
N ASN A 3 21.91 -24.16 15.40
CA ASN A 3 22.95 -23.25 15.90
C ASN A 3 22.31 -22.31 16.93
N THR A 4 22.82 -22.33 18.15
CA THR A 4 22.31 -21.46 19.24
C THR A 4 22.35 -19.96 18.87
N ASN A 5 23.35 -19.55 18.08
CA ASN A 5 23.45 -18.17 17.63
C ASN A 5 22.31 -17.77 16.69
N ASP A 6 21.85 -18.65 15.80
CA ASP A 6 20.73 -18.38 14.90
C ASP A 6 19.40 -18.23 15.67
N ILE A 7 19.24 -18.99 16.77
CA ILE A 7 18.08 -18.87 17.67
C ILE A 7 18.10 -17.50 18.38
N LEU A 8 19.24 -17.13 18.95
CA LEU A 8 19.40 -15.86 19.65
C LEU A 8 19.21 -14.67 18.71
N GLU A 9 19.73 -14.77 17.49
CA GLU A 9 19.53 -13.75 16.45
C GLU A 9 18.04 -13.59 16.13
N THR A 10 17.31 -14.69 15.90
CA THR A 10 15.86 -14.62 15.63
C THR A 10 15.08 -13.98 16.78
N ILE A 11 15.42 -14.31 18.03
CA ILE A 11 14.81 -13.69 19.21
C ILE A 11 15.09 -12.18 19.24
N ASN A 12 16.32 -11.77 18.90
CA ASN A 12 16.71 -10.37 18.89
C ASN A 12 15.98 -9.60 17.77
N MET A 13 15.85 -10.18 16.59
CA MET A 13 15.08 -9.60 15.48
C MET A 13 13.64 -9.26 15.91
N ILE A 14 12.99 -10.16 16.67
CA ILE A 14 11.60 -9.98 17.11
C ILE A 14 11.52 -8.98 18.27
N ARG A 15 12.38 -9.12 19.29
CA ARG A 15 12.25 -8.38 20.55
C ARG A 15 12.85 -6.99 20.56
N ALA A 16 13.94 -6.79 19.78
CA ALA A 16 14.72 -5.56 19.80
C ALA A 16 14.75 -4.81 18.46
N GLU A 17 14.53 -5.53 17.36
CA GLU A 17 14.70 -4.98 16.01
C GLU A 17 13.38 -4.87 15.23
N HIS A 18 12.24 -4.97 15.92
CA HIS A 18 10.90 -4.73 15.37
C HIS A 18 10.48 -5.62 14.18
N LEU A 19 10.98 -6.88 14.13
CA LEU A 19 10.45 -7.84 13.16
C LEU A 19 9.00 -8.17 13.47
N ASP A 20 8.11 -7.95 12.51
CA ASP A 20 6.70 -8.28 12.64
C ASP A 20 6.11 -8.93 11.38
N ILE A 21 5.00 -9.64 11.58
CA ILE A 21 4.07 -9.95 10.50
C ILE A 21 3.10 -8.77 10.42
N ARG A 22 3.33 -7.91 9.44
CA ARG A 22 2.56 -6.70 9.29
C ARG A 22 1.08 -6.99 9.04
N THR A 23 0.80 -8.07 8.31
CA THR A 23 -0.58 -8.49 8.07
C THR A 23 -0.69 -9.94 7.63
N ILE A 24 -1.74 -10.62 8.10
CA ILE A 24 -2.32 -11.78 7.42
C ILE A 24 -3.55 -11.27 6.68
N THR A 25 -3.55 -11.35 5.36
CA THR A 25 -4.65 -10.88 4.51
C THR A 25 -5.28 -12.06 3.79
N MET A 26 -6.58 -12.26 4.01
CA MET A 26 -7.37 -13.24 3.26
C MET A 26 -7.96 -12.58 2.02
N GLY A 27 -7.53 -13.04 0.85
CA GLY A 27 -8.16 -12.69 -0.43
C GLY A 27 -9.41 -13.53 -0.65
N ILE A 28 -10.53 -12.91 -1.02
CA ILE A 28 -11.81 -13.60 -1.24
C ILE A 28 -12.41 -13.16 -2.57
N SER A 29 -12.64 -14.10 -3.48
CA SER A 29 -13.40 -13.83 -4.71
C SER A 29 -14.86 -13.57 -4.39
N LEU A 30 -15.44 -12.51 -4.97
CA LEU A 30 -16.86 -12.16 -4.85
C LEU A 30 -17.63 -12.33 -6.18
N LEU A 31 -17.04 -13.01 -7.16
CA LEU A 31 -17.64 -13.16 -8.49
C LEU A 31 -18.96 -13.96 -8.45
N ASP A 32 -19.13 -14.85 -7.50
CA ASP A 32 -20.37 -15.61 -7.27
C ASP A 32 -21.42 -14.84 -6.45
N CYS A 33 -21.08 -13.66 -5.92
CA CYS A 33 -22.00 -12.77 -5.22
C CYS A 33 -22.77 -11.83 -6.16
N VAL A 34 -22.43 -11.80 -7.46
CA VAL A 34 -23.08 -10.92 -8.44
C VAL A 34 -24.59 -11.13 -8.45
N ASP A 35 -25.34 -10.02 -8.43
CA ASP A 35 -26.78 -10.00 -8.54
C ASP A 35 -27.25 -8.73 -9.25
N SER A 36 -28.44 -8.75 -9.85
CA SER A 36 -29.04 -7.56 -10.45
C SER A 36 -29.60 -6.59 -9.40
N ASP A 37 -29.98 -7.10 -8.23
CA ASP A 37 -30.40 -6.30 -7.08
C ASP A 37 -29.17 -6.01 -6.18
N PRO A 38 -28.79 -4.74 -5.98
CA PRO A 38 -27.64 -4.38 -5.17
C PRO A 38 -27.83 -4.69 -3.67
N GLY A 39 -29.06 -4.84 -3.18
CA GLY A 39 -29.34 -5.27 -1.81
C GLY A 39 -29.02 -6.75 -1.63
N VAL A 40 -29.51 -7.60 -2.54
CA VAL A 40 -29.23 -9.04 -2.56
C VAL A 40 -27.72 -9.30 -2.74
N CYS A 41 -27.08 -8.56 -3.65
CA CYS A 41 -25.62 -8.63 -3.82
C CYS A 41 -24.88 -8.28 -2.52
N ALA A 42 -25.27 -7.21 -1.84
CA ALA A 42 -24.69 -6.77 -0.57
C ALA A 42 -24.82 -7.84 0.53
N ASP A 43 -25.97 -8.51 0.62
CA ASP A 43 -26.18 -9.60 1.59
C ASP A 43 -25.31 -10.83 1.26
N LYS A 44 -25.23 -11.25 -0.02
CA LYS A 44 -24.32 -12.33 -0.45
C LYS A 44 -22.85 -12.02 -0.12
N ILE A 45 -22.41 -10.77 -0.35
CA ILE A 45 -21.06 -10.30 -0.01
C ILE A 45 -20.81 -10.43 1.48
N TYR A 46 -21.73 -9.93 2.31
CA TYR A 46 -21.62 -10.01 3.75
C TYR A 46 -21.53 -11.47 4.24
N ASP A 47 -22.45 -12.33 3.77
CA ASP A 47 -22.49 -13.73 4.18
C ASP A 47 -21.24 -14.49 3.76
N LYS A 48 -20.77 -14.30 2.52
CA LYS A 48 -19.54 -14.97 2.04
C LYS A 48 -18.32 -14.56 2.84
N ILE A 49 -18.12 -13.25 3.07
CA ILE A 49 -16.95 -12.75 3.81
C ILE A 49 -16.97 -13.24 5.26
N THR A 50 -18.13 -13.13 5.93
CA THR A 50 -18.24 -13.54 7.35
C THR A 50 -18.06 -15.05 7.51
N HIS A 51 -18.53 -15.85 6.56
CA HIS A 51 -18.30 -17.30 6.58
C HIS A 51 -16.85 -17.69 6.29
N ARG A 52 -16.24 -17.12 5.22
CA ARG A 52 -14.87 -17.50 4.81
C ARG A 52 -13.79 -17.05 5.79
N ALA A 53 -13.94 -15.86 6.37
CA ALA A 53 -12.96 -15.28 7.27
C ALA A 53 -13.31 -15.44 8.77
N GLU A 54 -14.30 -16.25 9.12
CA GLU A 54 -14.77 -16.47 10.51
C GLU A 54 -13.65 -16.70 11.50
N LYS A 55 -12.65 -17.51 11.14
CA LYS A 55 -11.55 -17.93 12.02
C LYS A 55 -10.26 -17.13 11.81
N LEU A 56 -10.26 -16.11 10.95
CA LEU A 56 -9.04 -15.40 10.57
C LEU A 56 -8.35 -14.71 11.77
N CYS A 57 -9.10 -13.97 12.56
CA CYS A 57 -8.57 -13.24 13.72
C CYS A 57 -8.07 -14.19 14.80
N GLU A 58 -8.88 -15.18 15.18
CA GLU A 58 -8.51 -16.20 16.18
C GLU A 58 -7.26 -16.98 15.76
N THR A 59 -7.18 -17.37 14.48
CA THR A 59 -6.01 -18.09 13.95
C THR A 59 -4.75 -17.22 14.03
N GLY A 60 -4.83 -15.95 13.65
CA GLY A 60 -3.70 -15.03 13.77
C GLY A 60 -3.23 -14.86 15.22
N GLU A 61 -4.15 -14.67 16.15
CA GLU A 61 -3.82 -14.52 17.60
C GLU A 61 -3.20 -15.81 18.18
N ASN A 62 -3.68 -16.96 17.77
CA ASN A 62 -3.14 -18.24 18.24
C ASN A 62 -1.73 -18.49 17.71
N ILE A 63 -1.46 -18.15 16.43
CA ILE A 63 -0.10 -18.25 15.85
C ILE A 63 0.85 -17.27 16.56
N GLU A 64 0.42 -16.04 16.79
CA GLU A 64 1.19 -15.04 17.54
C GLU A 64 1.58 -15.53 18.94
N LYS A 65 0.62 -16.09 19.69
CA LYS A 65 0.88 -16.65 21.03
C LYS A 65 1.84 -17.85 21.01
N GLU A 66 1.70 -18.73 20.04
CA GLU A 66 2.52 -19.94 19.96
C GLU A 66 3.95 -19.65 19.50
N TYR A 67 4.11 -18.77 18.50
CA TYR A 67 5.41 -18.51 17.89
C TYR A 67 6.15 -17.33 18.52
N GLY A 68 5.43 -16.48 19.28
CA GLY A 68 5.98 -15.26 19.86
C GLY A 68 6.35 -14.20 18.80
N ILE A 69 5.80 -14.32 17.59
CA ILE A 69 6.01 -13.38 16.48
C ILE A 69 4.79 -12.46 16.40
N PRO A 70 4.94 -11.14 16.55
CA PRO A 70 3.82 -10.21 16.47
C PRO A 70 3.10 -10.29 15.11
N ILE A 71 1.76 -10.36 15.13
CA ILE A 71 0.90 -10.32 13.95
C ILE A 71 -0.01 -9.10 14.08
N ILE A 72 0.41 -8.00 13.50
CA ILE A 72 -0.15 -6.66 13.77
C ILE A 72 -1.58 -6.52 13.24
N ASN A 73 -1.83 -6.97 12.00
CA ASN A 73 -3.13 -6.82 11.37
C ASN A 73 -3.67 -8.13 10.83
N LYS A 74 -5.00 -8.28 10.88
CA LYS A 74 -5.78 -9.29 10.19
C LYS A 74 -6.72 -8.56 9.25
N ARG A 75 -6.64 -8.85 7.95
CA ARG A 75 -7.28 -8.08 6.89
C ARG A 75 -7.97 -8.99 5.87
N VAL A 76 -8.90 -8.41 5.13
CA VAL A 76 -9.54 -9.07 3.98
C VAL A 76 -9.36 -8.18 2.75
N SER A 77 -9.06 -8.80 1.61
CA SER A 77 -9.13 -8.16 0.30
C SER A 77 -10.14 -8.90 -0.57
N VAL A 78 -10.92 -8.17 -1.36
CA VAL A 78 -11.96 -8.77 -2.19
C VAL A 78 -11.79 -8.41 -3.66
N THR A 79 -12.47 -9.16 -4.54
CA THR A 79 -12.57 -8.81 -5.95
C THR A 79 -12.94 -7.33 -6.12
N PRO A 80 -12.31 -6.60 -7.06
CA PRO A 80 -12.68 -5.21 -7.32
C PRO A 80 -14.19 -5.04 -7.46
N ILE A 81 -14.79 -4.26 -6.57
CA ILE A 81 -16.25 -4.12 -6.45
C ILE A 81 -16.89 -3.57 -7.74
N ALA A 82 -16.15 -2.80 -8.54
CA ALA A 82 -16.63 -2.36 -9.85
C ALA A 82 -16.96 -3.53 -10.80
N LEU A 83 -16.26 -4.67 -10.68
CA LEU A 83 -16.53 -5.87 -11.46
C LEU A 83 -17.78 -6.60 -10.94
N VAL A 84 -17.93 -6.69 -9.63
CA VAL A 84 -19.09 -7.31 -8.96
C VAL A 84 -20.38 -6.51 -9.28
N GLY A 85 -20.30 -5.18 -9.18
CA GLY A 85 -21.40 -4.26 -9.52
C GLY A 85 -21.43 -3.83 -10.98
N GLY A 86 -20.91 -4.63 -11.94
CA GLY A 86 -20.75 -4.25 -13.33
C GLY A 86 -22.03 -3.81 -14.07
N THR A 87 -23.19 -4.19 -13.56
CA THR A 87 -24.50 -3.79 -14.07
C THR A 87 -25.04 -2.50 -13.45
N TYR A 88 -24.49 -2.03 -12.33
CA TYR A 88 -24.99 -0.86 -11.62
C TYR A 88 -24.60 0.45 -12.29
N ARG A 89 -25.44 1.46 -12.14
CA ARG A 89 -25.24 2.78 -12.77
C ARG A 89 -25.40 3.91 -11.77
N CYS A 90 -25.79 3.61 -10.54
CA CYS A 90 -26.07 4.57 -9.48
C CYS A 90 -25.01 4.45 -8.37
N GLU A 91 -24.53 5.61 -7.87
CA GLU A 91 -23.60 5.69 -6.76
C GLU A 91 -24.14 5.00 -5.50
N ASN A 92 -25.45 5.18 -5.23
CA ASN A 92 -26.14 4.59 -4.07
C ASN A 92 -26.12 3.05 -4.07
N ASP A 93 -26.07 2.40 -5.24
CA ASP A 93 -25.96 0.94 -5.31
C ASP A 93 -24.59 0.48 -4.81
N PHE A 94 -23.52 1.16 -5.20
CA PHE A 94 -22.18 0.90 -4.70
C PHE A 94 -22.02 1.22 -3.22
N LEU A 95 -22.70 2.24 -2.69
CA LEU A 95 -22.69 2.54 -1.25
C LEU A 95 -23.28 1.41 -0.40
N LYS A 96 -24.28 0.68 -0.90
CA LYS A 96 -24.80 -0.53 -0.23
C LYS A 96 -23.71 -1.59 -0.11
N LEU A 97 -22.91 -1.80 -1.18
CA LEU A 97 -21.81 -2.75 -1.18
C LEU A 97 -20.69 -2.30 -0.22
N ALA A 98 -20.32 -1.01 -0.21
CA ALA A 98 -19.34 -0.47 0.76
C ALA A 98 -19.78 -0.73 2.20
N LYS A 99 -21.05 -0.47 2.53
CA LYS A 99 -21.61 -0.72 3.88
C LYS A 99 -21.63 -2.21 4.23
N ALA A 100 -21.86 -3.09 3.27
CA ALA A 100 -21.79 -4.54 3.49
C ALA A 100 -20.36 -5.00 3.81
N LEU A 101 -19.35 -4.47 3.09
CA LEU A 101 -17.95 -4.71 3.37
C LEU A 101 -17.55 -4.24 4.78
N ASP A 102 -17.94 -3.03 5.16
CA ASP A 102 -17.64 -2.45 6.47
C ASP A 102 -18.29 -3.25 7.60
N ARG A 103 -19.57 -3.61 7.43
CA ARG A 103 -20.33 -4.45 8.37
C ARG A 103 -19.66 -5.82 8.55
N ALA A 104 -19.26 -6.48 7.46
CA ALA A 104 -18.56 -7.77 7.52
C ALA A 104 -17.22 -7.64 8.27
N ALA A 105 -16.45 -6.62 7.96
CA ALA A 105 -15.19 -6.33 8.63
C ALA A 105 -15.38 -6.06 10.14
N ALA A 106 -16.42 -5.33 10.52
CA ALA A 106 -16.77 -5.08 11.92
C ALA A 106 -17.18 -6.37 12.65
N THR A 107 -18.00 -7.20 12.03
CA THR A 107 -18.45 -8.50 12.60
C THR A 107 -17.28 -9.43 12.88
N LEU A 108 -16.30 -9.46 11.98
CA LEU A 108 -15.10 -10.31 12.10
C LEU A 108 -14.00 -9.74 12.99
N GLY A 109 -14.09 -8.46 13.38
CA GLY A 109 -13.04 -7.78 14.13
C GLY A 109 -11.77 -7.51 13.34
N ILE A 110 -11.83 -7.57 11.99
CA ILE A 110 -10.68 -7.26 11.13
C ILE A 110 -10.42 -5.76 11.04
N ASN A 111 -9.14 -5.39 10.83
CA ASN A 111 -8.71 -4.00 10.88
C ASN A 111 -9.18 -3.20 9.66
N PHE A 112 -8.95 -3.76 8.45
CA PHE A 112 -9.30 -3.14 7.18
C PHE A 112 -9.77 -4.17 6.16
N ILE A 113 -10.63 -3.72 5.24
CA ILE A 113 -11.07 -4.49 4.07
C ILE A 113 -10.82 -3.68 2.80
N GLY A 114 -10.06 -4.26 1.87
CA GLY A 114 -9.73 -3.68 0.57
C GLY A 114 -10.56 -4.30 -0.55
N GLY A 115 -10.59 -3.61 -1.70
CA GLY A 115 -11.30 -4.07 -2.89
C GLY A 115 -12.49 -3.19 -3.28
N TYR A 116 -12.76 -2.09 -2.57
CA TYR A 116 -13.68 -1.07 -3.09
C TYR A 116 -12.99 -0.32 -4.23
N SER A 117 -12.78 -1.04 -5.35
CA SER A 117 -11.77 -0.70 -6.36
C SER A 117 -12.33 -0.83 -7.78
N ALA A 118 -11.66 -0.11 -8.72
CA ALA A 118 -11.90 -0.23 -10.16
C ALA A 118 -10.58 -0.28 -10.93
N LEU A 119 -10.55 -1.04 -12.03
CA LEU A 119 -9.41 -1.22 -12.92
C LEU A 119 -9.71 -0.52 -14.24
N VAL A 120 -9.26 0.74 -14.36
CA VAL A 120 -9.69 1.64 -15.45
C VAL A 120 -8.55 2.08 -16.38
N GLN A 121 -7.43 1.34 -16.37
CA GLN A 121 -6.24 1.67 -17.15
C GLN A 121 -6.45 1.73 -18.68
N LYS A 122 -7.48 1.08 -19.20
CA LYS A 122 -7.82 1.13 -20.64
C LYS A 122 -9.09 1.92 -20.95
N GLY A 123 -9.89 2.22 -19.95
CA GLY A 123 -11.16 2.93 -20.10
C GLY A 123 -12.05 2.73 -18.89
N MET A 124 -13.12 3.49 -18.81
CA MET A 124 -14.08 3.44 -17.71
C MET A 124 -15.46 3.04 -18.23
N THR A 125 -16.02 1.98 -17.69
CA THR A 125 -17.43 1.64 -17.87
C THR A 125 -18.33 2.58 -17.08
N PRO A 126 -19.64 2.63 -17.35
CA PRO A 126 -20.57 3.37 -16.50
C PRO A 126 -20.57 2.90 -15.03
N ALA A 127 -20.34 1.60 -14.78
CA ALA A 127 -20.24 1.04 -13.44
C ALA A 127 -18.97 1.54 -12.71
N ASP A 128 -17.82 1.55 -13.40
CA ASP A 128 -16.58 2.11 -12.84
C ASP A 128 -16.77 3.58 -12.43
N LYS A 129 -17.41 4.38 -13.29
CA LYS A 129 -17.69 5.80 -12.99
C LYS A 129 -18.62 5.95 -11.78
N ALA A 130 -19.65 5.13 -11.67
CA ALA A 130 -20.57 5.15 -10.53
C ALA A 130 -19.86 4.77 -9.22
N LEU A 131 -19.01 3.73 -9.24
CA LEU A 131 -18.18 3.38 -8.09
C LEU A 131 -17.23 4.52 -7.72
N ILE A 132 -16.46 5.05 -8.69
CA ILE A 132 -15.47 6.10 -8.43
C ILE A 132 -16.14 7.36 -7.83
N ASN A 133 -17.28 7.77 -8.37
CA ASN A 133 -18.01 8.90 -7.84
C ASN A 133 -18.57 8.67 -6.43
N SER A 134 -18.85 7.43 -6.04
CA SER A 134 -19.32 7.08 -4.70
C SER A 134 -18.21 7.05 -3.63
N ILE A 135 -16.91 7.03 -4.02
CA ILE A 135 -15.77 6.90 -3.09
C ILE A 135 -15.79 7.94 -1.96
N PRO A 136 -16.04 9.24 -2.21
CA PRO A 136 -16.03 10.22 -1.12
C PRO A 136 -17.04 9.88 -0.02
N GLU A 137 -18.26 9.53 -0.39
CA GLU A 137 -19.30 9.15 0.56
C GLU A 137 -19.02 7.79 1.19
N ALA A 138 -18.57 6.80 0.41
CA ALA A 138 -18.22 5.49 0.92
C ALA A 138 -17.15 5.58 2.03
N LEU A 139 -16.04 6.31 1.78
CA LEU A 139 -14.94 6.43 2.73
C LEU A 139 -15.24 7.35 3.92
N SER A 140 -16.21 8.25 3.79
CA SER A 140 -16.66 9.09 4.92
C SER A 140 -17.64 8.38 5.85
N THR A 141 -18.42 7.42 5.32
CA THR A 141 -19.48 6.71 6.06
C THR A 141 -19.09 5.31 6.51
N THR A 142 -17.91 4.83 6.16
CA THR A 142 -17.35 3.55 6.58
C THR A 142 -16.03 3.75 7.33
N GLU A 143 -15.74 2.84 8.27
CA GLU A 143 -14.53 2.90 9.08
C GLU A 143 -13.37 2.10 8.48
N ARG A 144 -13.65 0.89 8.00
CA ARG A 144 -12.65 -0.13 7.64
C ARG A 144 -12.45 -0.32 6.14
N VAL A 145 -13.33 0.23 5.32
CA VAL A 145 -13.26 0.09 3.86
C VAL A 145 -12.13 0.92 3.28
N CYS A 146 -11.31 0.28 2.45
CA CYS A 146 -10.26 0.91 1.67
C CYS A 146 -10.54 0.81 0.18
N SER A 147 -10.12 1.82 -0.56
CA SER A 147 -10.36 1.97 -2.00
C SER A 147 -9.07 2.14 -2.78
N SER A 148 -9.03 1.59 -3.99
CA SER A 148 -7.94 1.82 -4.93
C SER A 148 -8.44 1.86 -6.37
N ILE A 149 -7.84 2.75 -7.17
CA ILE A 149 -8.17 2.88 -8.59
C ILE A 149 -6.91 2.72 -9.42
N ASN A 150 -6.86 1.67 -10.26
CA ASN A 150 -5.74 1.46 -11.17
C ASN A 150 -6.01 2.20 -12.49
N VAL A 151 -5.32 3.34 -12.68
CA VAL A 151 -5.55 4.25 -13.82
C VAL A 151 -4.60 4.03 -14.98
N ALA A 152 -3.57 3.20 -14.80
CA ALA A 152 -2.52 2.99 -15.80
C ALA A 152 -1.89 1.61 -15.70
N SER A 153 -1.29 1.17 -16.78
CA SER A 153 -0.32 0.08 -16.78
C SER A 153 0.70 0.27 -17.92
N THR A 154 1.86 -0.35 -17.78
CA THR A 154 2.89 -0.32 -18.81
C THR A 154 2.35 -0.84 -20.16
N LYS A 155 1.44 -1.82 -20.15
CA LYS A 155 0.81 -2.36 -21.37
C LYS A 155 -0.31 -1.48 -21.92
N ALA A 156 -1.00 -0.73 -21.08
CA ALA A 156 -2.15 0.08 -21.48
C ALA A 156 -1.79 1.55 -21.72
N GLY A 157 -0.76 2.07 -21.07
CA GLY A 157 -0.51 3.51 -20.96
C GLY A 157 -1.31 4.11 -19.82
N ILE A 158 -1.62 5.40 -19.88
CA ILE A 158 -2.25 6.16 -18.80
C ILE A 158 -3.61 6.68 -19.26
N ASN A 159 -4.66 6.36 -18.50
CA ASN A 159 -5.99 6.92 -18.71
C ASN A 159 -6.10 8.30 -18.03
N MET A 160 -5.88 9.37 -18.82
CA MET A 160 -5.88 10.75 -18.33
C MET A 160 -7.26 11.24 -17.91
N ASP A 161 -8.34 10.66 -18.45
CA ASP A 161 -9.71 10.97 -18.00
C ASP A 161 -9.94 10.44 -16.59
N ALA A 162 -9.39 9.24 -16.27
CA ALA A 162 -9.42 8.69 -14.92
C ALA A 162 -8.52 9.49 -13.97
N VAL A 163 -7.33 9.90 -14.40
CA VAL A 163 -6.43 10.77 -13.61
C VAL A 163 -7.12 12.08 -13.24
N ALA A 164 -7.75 12.75 -14.22
CA ALA A 164 -8.50 13.99 -13.99
C ALA A 164 -9.69 13.77 -13.03
N LEU A 165 -10.37 12.64 -13.13
CA LEU A 165 -11.45 12.27 -12.21
C LEU A 165 -10.93 12.06 -10.80
N MET A 166 -9.82 11.30 -10.64
CA MET A 166 -9.25 11.00 -9.32
C MET A 166 -8.77 12.23 -8.56
N GLY A 167 -8.21 13.24 -9.22
CA GLY A 167 -7.88 14.50 -8.56
C GLY A 167 -9.11 15.18 -7.93
N ARG A 168 -10.25 15.17 -8.63
CA ARG A 168 -11.52 15.68 -8.09
C ARG A 168 -12.07 14.82 -6.94
N ILE A 169 -11.96 13.49 -7.06
CA ILE A 169 -12.41 12.54 -6.03
C ILE A 169 -11.59 12.71 -4.75
N ILE A 170 -10.26 12.78 -4.85
CA ILE A 170 -9.37 13.00 -3.69
C ILE A 170 -9.71 14.32 -3.03
N ARG A 171 -9.85 15.41 -3.80
CA ARG A 171 -10.23 16.73 -3.27
C ARG A 171 -11.57 16.67 -2.53
N LYS A 172 -12.60 16.08 -3.13
CA LYS A 172 -13.93 15.91 -2.52
C LYS A 172 -13.88 15.03 -1.27
N THR A 173 -13.10 13.94 -1.30
CA THR A 173 -12.92 13.07 -0.14
C THR A 173 -12.27 13.80 1.03
N ALA A 174 -11.25 14.62 0.76
CA ALA A 174 -10.62 15.46 1.76
C ALA A 174 -11.61 16.46 2.37
N GLU A 175 -12.42 17.13 1.55
CA GLU A 175 -13.42 18.09 2.00
C GLU A 175 -14.50 17.47 2.88
N ILE A 176 -15.04 16.31 2.49
CA ILE A 176 -16.10 15.62 3.26
C ILE A 176 -15.58 15.08 4.59
N THR A 177 -14.28 14.75 4.68
CA THR A 177 -13.67 14.22 5.90
C THR A 177 -12.74 15.22 6.60
N ALA A 178 -12.91 16.51 6.33
CA ALA A 178 -12.09 17.59 6.88
C ALA A 178 -12.15 17.68 8.41
N ASP A 179 -13.29 17.35 8.99
CA ASP A 179 -13.53 17.28 10.44
C ASP A 179 -12.73 16.16 11.15
N ARG A 180 -12.20 15.22 10.36
CA ARG A 180 -11.38 14.09 10.80
C ARG A 180 -10.04 14.07 10.09
N ASP A 181 -9.40 15.22 9.94
CA ASP A 181 -8.07 15.38 9.33
C ASP A 181 -7.95 14.77 7.92
N SER A 182 -9.02 14.82 7.11
CA SER A 182 -9.06 14.26 5.76
C SER A 182 -8.73 12.77 5.69
N ILE A 183 -9.04 12.00 6.75
CA ILE A 183 -8.70 10.57 6.90
C ILE A 183 -9.24 9.68 5.77
N GLY A 184 -10.29 10.10 5.08
CA GLY A 184 -10.81 9.40 3.91
C GLY A 184 -9.74 9.23 2.83
N CYS A 185 -8.86 10.22 2.66
CA CYS A 185 -7.77 10.16 1.68
C CYS A 185 -6.67 9.15 2.09
N ALA A 186 -6.45 8.90 3.37
CA ALA A 186 -5.53 7.86 3.84
C ALA A 186 -6.00 6.42 3.48
N LYS A 187 -7.29 6.25 3.17
CA LYS A 187 -7.90 5.00 2.75
C LYS A 187 -8.07 4.86 1.23
N LEU A 188 -7.52 5.79 0.44
CA LEU A 188 -7.66 5.87 -1.02
C LEU A 188 -6.30 5.90 -1.71
N VAL A 189 -6.09 5.00 -2.66
CA VAL A 189 -4.85 4.91 -3.45
C VAL A 189 -5.15 4.92 -4.94
N VAL A 190 -4.35 5.67 -5.72
CA VAL A 190 -4.37 5.63 -7.18
C VAL A 190 -3.12 4.89 -7.66
N PHE A 191 -3.29 3.90 -8.55
CA PHE A 191 -2.22 3.02 -9.00
C PHE A 191 -1.90 3.11 -10.48
N ALA A 192 -0.63 2.82 -10.80
CA ALA A 192 -0.21 2.17 -12.05
C ALA A 192 0.35 0.77 -11.76
N ASN A 193 0.07 -0.19 -12.63
CA ASN A 193 0.55 -1.58 -12.51
C ASN A 193 0.23 -2.20 -11.13
N ALA A 194 -0.97 -1.99 -10.61
CA ALA A 194 -1.38 -2.56 -9.33
C ALA A 194 -1.26 -4.10 -9.34
N PRO A 195 -0.62 -4.73 -8.36
CA PRO A 195 -0.57 -6.19 -8.24
C PRO A 195 -1.91 -6.74 -7.74
N ASP A 196 -2.25 -7.93 -8.25
CA ASP A 196 -3.53 -8.59 -7.97
C ASP A 196 -3.56 -9.29 -6.59
N ASP A 197 -2.40 -9.46 -5.96
CA ASP A 197 -2.15 -10.25 -4.76
C ASP A 197 -1.63 -9.42 -3.57
N ASN A 198 -1.67 -8.10 -3.66
CA ASN A 198 -1.16 -7.19 -2.63
C ASN A 198 -1.88 -7.37 -1.28
N PRO A 199 -1.17 -7.72 -0.18
CA PRO A 199 -1.78 -7.85 1.14
C PRO A 199 -1.86 -6.52 1.92
N PHE A 200 -1.23 -5.44 1.44
CA PHE A 200 -1.15 -4.17 2.15
C PHE A 200 -2.31 -3.23 1.81
N MET A 201 -2.94 -2.70 2.84
CA MET A 201 -3.94 -1.63 2.72
C MET A 201 -3.21 -0.26 2.63
N ALA A 202 -3.78 0.73 1.97
CA ALA A 202 -5.16 0.85 1.45
C ALA A 202 -5.39 0.18 0.07
N GLY A 203 -4.35 -0.17 -0.66
CA GLY A 203 -4.42 -0.52 -2.06
C GLY A 203 -4.75 -1.99 -2.39
N ALA A 204 -4.92 -2.86 -1.39
CA ALA A 204 -5.18 -4.27 -1.61
C ALA A 204 -6.52 -4.53 -2.30
N PHE A 205 -6.52 -5.48 -3.24
CA PHE A 205 -7.71 -6.13 -3.78
C PHE A 205 -7.35 -7.57 -4.16
N HIS A 206 -8.35 -8.39 -4.38
CA HIS A 206 -8.19 -9.78 -4.81
C HIS A 206 -8.43 -9.89 -6.31
N GLY A 207 -7.39 -10.21 -7.07
CA GLY A 207 -7.43 -10.28 -8.53
C GLY A 207 -8.38 -11.36 -9.05
N VAL A 208 -8.91 -11.15 -10.24
CA VAL A 208 -9.85 -12.11 -10.88
C VAL A 208 -9.18 -13.41 -11.32
N GLY A 209 -7.86 -13.44 -11.42
CA GLY A 209 -7.07 -14.64 -11.71
C GLY A 209 -6.70 -15.48 -10.50
N GLU A 210 -6.98 -14.97 -9.30
CA GLU A 210 -6.71 -15.64 -8.04
C GLU A 210 -7.75 -16.72 -7.72
N GLY A 211 -7.44 -17.60 -6.75
CA GLY A 211 -8.36 -18.62 -6.26
C GLY A 211 -9.60 -18.04 -5.54
N ASP A 212 -10.58 -18.89 -5.21
CA ASP A 212 -11.79 -18.43 -4.50
C ASP A 212 -11.46 -17.81 -3.14
N THR A 213 -10.47 -18.38 -2.44
CA THR A 213 -9.92 -17.83 -1.19
C THR A 213 -8.44 -18.13 -1.10
N VAL A 214 -7.62 -17.14 -0.70
CA VAL A 214 -6.16 -17.26 -0.63
C VAL A 214 -5.63 -16.51 0.60
N ILE A 215 -4.57 -17.02 1.24
CA ILE A 215 -3.85 -16.29 2.30
C ILE A 215 -2.59 -15.66 1.74
N ASN A 216 -2.50 -14.33 1.83
CA ASN A 216 -1.32 -13.53 1.52
C ASN A 216 -0.79 -12.88 2.81
N VAL A 217 0.53 -12.88 2.99
CA VAL A 217 1.14 -12.39 4.23
C VAL A 217 2.16 -11.31 3.92
N GLY A 218 2.02 -10.18 4.60
CA GLY A 218 3.02 -9.11 4.59
C GLY A 218 3.93 -9.23 5.81
N VAL A 219 5.24 -9.33 5.59
CA VAL A 219 6.26 -9.32 6.64
C VAL A 219 7.10 -8.06 6.52
N SER A 220 7.45 -7.46 7.67
CA SER A 220 8.21 -6.23 7.72
C SER A 220 9.36 -6.31 8.73
N GLY A 221 10.37 -5.48 8.54
CA GLY A 221 11.52 -5.45 9.43
C GLY A 221 12.55 -4.38 9.03
N PRO A 222 12.15 -3.09 8.87
CA PRO A 222 13.11 -2.00 8.68
C PRO A 222 14.14 -1.96 9.80
N GLY A 223 13.71 -2.15 11.05
CA GLY A 223 14.58 -2.17 12.21
C GLY A 223 15.66 -3.25 12.13
N VAL A 224 15.31 -4.46 11.66
CA VAL A 224 16.27 -5.56 11.48
C VAL A 224 17.34 -5.21 10.44
N VAL A 225 16.92 -4.65 9.30
CA VAL A 225 17.86 -4.20 8.26
C VAL A 225 18.69 -3.03 8.76
N GLY A 226 18.08 -2.08 9.49
CA GLY A 226 18.78 -0.94 10.09
C GLY A 226 19.85 -1.37 11.11
N ALA A 227 19.54 -2.36 11.94
CA ALA A 227 20.50 -2.94 12.88
C ALA A 227 21.68 -3.61 12.14
N ALA A 228 21.38 -4.38 11.07
CA ALA A 228 22.40 -5.01 10.26
C ALA A 228 23.32 -4.00 9.57
N VAL A 229 22.80 -2.90 9.04
CA VAL A 229 23.58 -1.81 8.44
C VAL A 229 24.47 -1.15 9.49
N LYS A 230 23.91 -0.80 10.64
CA LYS A 230 24.66 -0.16 11.75
C LYS A 230 25.78 -1.03 12.33
N ALA A 231 25.61 -2.37 12.29
CA ALA A 231 26.63 -3.30 12.77
C ALA A 231 27.87 -3.39 11.84
N HIS A 232 27.79 -2.86 10.63
CA HIS A 232 28.84 -2.97 9.61
C HIS A 232 29.22 -1.60 9.02
N PRO A 233 29.67 -0.62 9.85
CA PRO A 233 29.93 0.75 9.40
C PRO A 233 31.08 0.86 8.40
N GLU A 234 31.98 -0.11 8.37
CA GLU A 234 33.15 -0.13 7.47
C GLU A 234 32.90 -0.92 6.17
N ALA A 235 31.69 -1.53 6.01
CA ALA A 235 31.37 -2.31 4.82
C ALA A 235 31.27 -1.41 3.59
N ASP A 236 31.86 -1.81 2.48
CA ASP A 236 31.61 -1.15 1.20
C ASP A 236 30.20 -1.51 0.67
N PHE A 237 29.76 -0.84 -0.40
CA PHE A 237 28.41 -1.08 -0.94
C PHE A 237 28.20 -2.49 -1.47
N THR A 238 29.24 -3.21 -1.88
CA THR A 238 29.15 -4.59 -2.33
C THR A 238 28.86 -5.50 -1.13
N GLU A 239 29.64 -5.35 -0.06
CA GLU A 239 29.48 -6.09 1.19
C GLU A 239 28.13 -5.75 1.84
N LEU A 240 27.76 -4.47 1.87
CA LEU A 240 26.51 -4.00 2.44
C LEU A 240 25.28 -4.58 1.71
N SER A 241 25.33 -4.66 0.38
CA SER A 241 24.29 -5.33 -0.43
C SER A 241 24.11 -6.80 -0.03
N GLU A 242 25.21 -7.54 0.18
CA GLU A 242 25.17 -8.94 0.62
C GLU A 242 24.64 -9.09 2.05
N ILE A 243 24.97 -8.17 2.95
CA ILE A 243 24.45 -8.14 4.32
C ILE A 243 22.94 -7.96 4.31
N ILE A 244 22.44 -6.92 3.60
CA ILE A 244 21.02 -6.64 3.47
C ILE A 244 20.28 -7.83 2.85
N LYS A 245 20.81 -8.41 1.79
CA LYS A 245 20.22 -9.57 1.12
C LYS A 245 20.07 -10.77 2.06
N LYS A 246 21.09 -11.07 2.86
CA LYS A 246 21.05 -12.16 3.87
C LYS A 246 20.04 -11.88 4.97
N THR A 247 19.93 -10.63 5.41
CA THR A 247 18.96 -10.20 6.41
C THR A 247 17.54 -10.34 5.87
N ALA A 248 17.28 -9.84 4.67
CA ALA A 248 15.99 -9.96 3.98
C ALA A 248 15.57 -11.42 3.77
N PHE A 249 16.54 -12.31 3.46
CA PHE A 249 16.29 -13.76 3.39
C PHE A 249 15.74 -14.29 4.72
N LYS A 250 16.36 -13.94 5.86
CA LYS A 250 15.92 -14.40 7.19
C LYS A 250 14.52 -13.90 7.52
N ILE A 251 14.26 -12.60 7.31
CA ILE A 251 12.93 -11.98 7.51
C ILE A 251 11.87 -12.74 6.70
N THR A 252 12.12 -12.98 5.42
CA THR A 252 11.19 -13.71 4.54
C THR A 252 10.91 -15.12 5.02
N ARG A 253 11.92 -15.83 5.54
CA ARG A 253 11.74 -17.19 6.10
C ARG A 253 10.82 -17.21 7.31
N VAL A 254 10.90 -16.20 8.18
CA VAL A 254 9.98 -16.03 9.31
C VAL A 254 8.56 -15.78 8.80
N GLY A 255 8.39 -14.88 7.84
CA GLY A 255 7.09 -14.63 7.21
C GLY A 255 6.48 -15.89 6.57
N GLN A 256 7.30 -16.70 5.88
CA GLN A 256 6.84 -17.94 5.25
C GLN A 256 6.37 -18.98 6.27
N LEU A 257 7.03 -19.06 7.43
CA LEU A 257 6.61 -19.95 8.50
C LEU A 257 5.18 -19.62 8.96
N VAL A 258 4.93 -18.37 9.27
CA VAL A 258 3.61 -17.89 9.69
C VAL A 258 2.56 -18.04 8.59
N ALA A 259 2.91 -17.71 7.34
CA ALA A 259 2.00 -17.78 6.20
C ALA A 259 1.50 -19.21 5.94
N ARG A 260 2.40 -20.18 5.93
CA ARG A 260 2.05 -21.60 5.74
C ARG A 260 1.22 -22.14 6.89
N GLU A 261 1.52 -21.75 8.11
CA GLU A 261 0.75 -22.19 9.28
C GLU A 261 -0.65 -21.56 9.29
N ALA A 262 -0.78 -20.29 8.94
CA ALA A 262 -2.08 -19.64 8.80
C ALA A 262 -2.94 -20.32 7.72
N ALA A 263 -2.37 -20.56 6.54
CA ALA A 263 -3.04 -21.24 5.43
C ALA A 263 -3.50 -22.65 5.83
N ARG A 264 -2.65 -23.41 6.51
CA ARG A 264 -2.97 -24.75 7.00
C ARG A 264 -4.10 -24.77 8.04
N ARG A 265 -4.09 -23.85 9.03
CA ARG A 265 -5.13 -23.78 10.08
C ARG A 265 -6.48 -23.32 9.53
N LEU A 266 -6.45 -22.45 8.53
CA LEU A 266 -7.64 -21.90 7.90
C LEU A 266 -8.18 -22.80 6.78
N ASP A 267 -7.44 -23.85 6.40
CA ASP A 267 -7.73 -24.74 5.25
C ASP A 267 -7.91 -23.94 3.95
N VAL A 268 -7.01 -22.99 3.70
CA VAL A 268 -7.02 -22.07 2.56
C VAL A 268 -5.67 -22.12 1.86
N PRO A 269 -5.61 -22.10 0.52
CA PRO A 269 -4.33 -22.05 -0.20
C PRO A 269 -3.45 -20.88 0.26
N PHE A 270 -2.14 -21.15 0.37
CA PHE A 270 -1.14 -20.12 0.54
C PHE A 270 -0.83 -19.49 -0.82
N GLY A 271 -0.98 -18.17 -0.91
CA GLY A 271 -0.67 -17.35 -2.08
C GLY A 271 0.78 -16.86 -2.05
N ILE A 272 0.99 -15.64 -1.53
CA ILE A 272 2.30 -15.00 -1.55
C ILE A 272 2.75 -14.49 -0.17
N ILE A 273 4.08 -14.26 -0.10
CA ILE A 273 4.71 -13.41 0.90
C ILE A 273 5.09 -12.09 0.24
N ASP A 274 4.67 -11.02 0.84
CA ASP A 274 5.15 -9.69 0.56
C ASP A 274 6.20 -9.30 1.60
N LEU A 275 7.47 -9.26 1.19
CA LEU A 275 8.55 -8.71 1.99
C LEU A 275 8.65 -7.22 1.69
N SER A 276 7.95 -6.42 2.45
CA SER A 276 8.02 -4.97 2.35
C SER A 276 8.65 -4.39 3.61
N LEU A 277 9.73 -3.62 3.45
CA LEU A 277 10.23 -2.78 4.53
C LEU A 277 9.24 -1.63 4.70
N ALA A 278 8.13 -1.92 5.36
CA ALA A 278 7.06 -0.99 5.68
C ALA A 278 7.31 -0.44 7.09
N PRO A 279 7.78 0.80 7.22
CA PRO A 279 8.14 1.37 8.53
C PRO A 279 6.92 1.59 9.41
N THR A 280 7.18 1.90 10.67
CA THR A 280 6.21 2.43 11.61
C THR A 280 6.71 3.74 12.21
N PRO A 281 5.85 4.54 12.86
CA PRO A 281 6.29 5.75 13.57
C PRO A 281 7.21 5.47 14.76
N ALA A 282 7.41 4.21 15.12
CA ALA A 282 8.28 3.81 16.23
C ALA A 282 9.75 4.09 15.92
N VAL A 283 10.47 4.64 16.89
CA VAL A 283 11.92 4.87 16.79
C VAL A 283 12.63 3.52 16.60
N GLY A 284 13.48 3.46 15.57
CA GLY A 284 14.22 2.25 15.22
C GLY A 284 13.59 1.40 14.12
N ASP A 285 12.38 1.74 13.65
CA ASP A 285 11.68 1.04 12.55
C ASP A 285 11.47 1.99 11.35
N SER A 286 12.57 2.52 10.79
CA SER A 286 12.57 3.57 9.77
C SER A 286 13.42 3.20 8.57
N VAL A 287 12.86 3.31 7.37
CA VAL A 287 13.59 3.18 6.10
C VAL A 287 14.52 4.37 5.89
N ALA A 288 14.10 5.60 6.23
CA ALA A 288 14.97 6.77 6.15
C ALA A 288 16.25 6.58 6.97
N ARG A 289 16.13 6.02 8.18
CA ARG A 289 17.31 5.77 9.05
C ARG A 289 18.23 4.67 8.50
N ILE A 290 17.69 3.70 7.72
CA ILE A 290 18.55 2.76 6.99
C ILE A 290 19.38 3.50 5.96
N LEU A 291 18.77 4.40 5.18
CA LEU A 291 19.47 5.20 4.16
C LEU A 291 20.53 6.11 4.77
N GLU A 292 20.22 6.74 5.90
CA GLU A 292 21.18 7.55 6.65
C GLU A 292 22.33 6.70 7.22
N GLY A 293 22.03 5.49 7.68
CA GLY A 293 23.04 4.51 8.11
C GLY A 293 24.01 4.08 7.01
N MET A 294 23.65 4.28 5.73
CA MET A 294 24.55 4.07 4.58
C MET A 294 25.50 5.26 4.31
N GLY A 295 25.49 6.30 5.17
CA GLY A 295 26.38 7.45 5.06
C GLY A 295 25.74 8.70 4.48
N ILE A 296 24.43 8.81 4.49
CA ILE A 296 23.67 10.01 4.12
C ILE A 296 23.33 10.79 5.39
N ASP A 297 23.74 12.07 5.47
CA ASP A 297 23.51 12.89 6.68
C ASP A 297 22.02 13.01 7.02
N ILE A 298 21.16 13.21 6.00
CA ILE A 298 19.72 13.29 6.15
C ILE A 298 19.03 12.74 4.89
N CYS A 299 17.97 11.97 5.08
CA CYS A 299 17.17 11.45 3.99
C CYS A 299 16.59 12.60 3.15
N GLY A 300 16.66 12.46 1.82
CA GLY A 300 16.31 13.54 0.87
C GLY A 300 17.54 14.25 0.30
N GLY A 301 18.71 14.19 0.95
CA GLY A 301 19.98 14.67 0.41
C GLY A 301 20.44 13.90 -0.85
N TYR A 302 21.50 14.41 -1.50
CA TYR A 302 22.11 13.70 -2.63
C TYR A 302 22.64 12.34 -2.18
N GLY A 303 22.47 11.31 -3.02
CA GLY A 303 22.79 9.92 -2.69
C GLY A 303 21.59 9.10 -2.23
N THR A 304 20.54 9.72 -1.65
CA THR A 304 19.37 9.02 -1.13
C THR A 304 18.71 8.07 -2.16
N THR A 305 18.51 8.53 -3.39
CA THR A 305 17.92 7.70 -4.46
C THR A 305 18.82 6.51 -4.82
N ALA A 306 20.15 6.68 -4.83
CA ALA A 306 21.09 5.59 -5.10
C ALA A 306 21.12 4.57 -3.96
N ALA A 307 21.13 5.02 -2.71
CA ALA A 307 21.04 4.16 -1.52
C ALA A 307 19.73 3.38 -1.49
N LEU A 308 18.61 4.03 -1.81
CA LEU A 308 17.30 3.37 -1.91
C LEU A 308 17.26 2.32 -3.03
N ALA A 309 17.88 2.59 -4.17
CA ALA A 309 17.99 1.61 -5.26
C ALA A 309 18.74 0.35 -4.82
N LEU A 310 19.87 0.52 -4.12
CA LEU A 310 20.63 -0.61 -3.54
C LEU A 310 19.79 -1.36 -2.51
N LEU A 311 19.16 -0.66 -1.58
CA LEU A 311 18.31 -1.25 -0.54
C LEU A 311 17.18 -2.08 -1.16
N ASN A 312 16.42 -1.50 -2.07
CA ASN A 312 15.27 -2.12 -2.70
C ASN A 312 15.65 -3.39 -3.49
N ASP A 313 16.75 -3.34 -4.25
CA ASP A 313 17.27 -4.47 -5.02
C ASP A 313 17.77 -5.60 -4.11
N ALA A 314 18.54 -5.29 -3.08
CA ALA A 314 19.07 -6.27 -2.13
C ALA A 314 17.94 -6.98 -1.35
N VAL A 315 16.92 -6.22 -0.92
CA VAL A 315 15.73 -6.75 -0.23
C VAL A 315 14.96 -7.72 -1.15
N LYS A 316 14.67 -7.33 -2.39
CA LYS A 316 14.00 -8.20 -3.37
C LYS A 316 14.79 -9.48 -3.65
N LYS A 317 16.10 -9.39 -3.85
CA LYS A 317 16.97 -10.55 -4.04
C LYS A 317 16.92 -11.50 -2.85
N GLY A 318 16.97 -10.98 -1.62
CA GLY A 318 16.83 -11.77 -0.40
C GLY A 318 15.50 -12.49 -0.29
N GLY A 319 14.40 -11.80 -0.61
CA GLY A 319 13.05 -12.37 -0.64
C GLY A 319 12.92 -13.53 -1.62
N VAL A 320 13.28 -13.31 -2.88
CA VAL A 320 13.21 -14.35 -3.94
C VAL A 320 14.08 -15.56 -3.64
N MET A 321 15.23 -15.39 -2.98
CA MET A 321 16.08 -16.51 -2.55
C MET A 321 15.45 -17.31 -1.40
N ALA A 322 14.60 -16.70 -0.59
CA ALA A 322 13.98 -17.34 0.59
C ALA A 322 12.70 -18.09 0.25
N SER A 323 11.93 -17.64 -0.74
CA SER A 323 10.63 -18.19 -1.10
C SER A 323 10.39 -18.11 -2.60
N SER A 324 9.77 -19.13 -3.17
CA SER A 324 9.26 -19.13 -4.55
C SER A 324 7.90 -18.39 -4.68
N SER A 325 7.30 -18.03 -3.56
CA SER A 325 5.97 -17.40 -3.50
C SER A 325 6.09 -15.94 -3.03
N VAL A 326 7.01 -15.17 -3.61
CA VAL A 326 7.15 -13.73 -3.35
C VAL A 326 6.26 -12.97 -4.33
N GLY A 327 5.49 -12.01 -3.83
CA GLY A 327 4.56 -11.22 -4.63
C GLY A 327 4.26 -9.87 -3.98
N GLY A 328 3.10 -9.32 -4.30
CA GLY A 328 2.62 -8.05 -3.77
C GLY A 328 3.50 -6.87 -4.16
N LEU A 329 3.80 -6.02 -3.19
CA LEU A 329 4.59 -4.81 -3.34
C LEU A 329 6.06 -4.96 -2.96
N SER A 330 6.50 -6.14 -2.55
CA SER A 330 7.83 -6.47 -2.01
C SER A 330 8.94 -5.47 -2.31
N GLY A 331 9.65 -5.00 -1.28
CA GLY A 331 10.77 -4.06 -1.37
C GLY A 331 10.75 -2.97 -0.30
N ALA A 332 11.33 -1.81 -0.58
CA ALA A 332 11.41 -0.71 0.38
C ALA A 332 10.26 0.29 0.17
N PHE A 333 9.48 0.55 1.22
CA PHE A 333 8.43 1.57 1.27
C PHE A 333 9.00 2.90 1.79
N ILE A 334 8.39 4.00 1.33
CA ILE A 334 8.79 5.35 1.73
C ILE A 334 7.57 6.21 2.12
N PRO A 335 6.64 5.72 2.97
CA PRO A 335 5.52 6.52 3.44
C PRO A 335 6.00 7.64 4.36
N VAL A 336 5.53 8.87 4.16
CA VAL A 336 6.06 9.99 4.96
C VAL A 336 5.52 9.98 6.39
N SER A 337 4.22 9.69 6.60
CA SER A 337 3.65 9.75 7.95
C SER A 337 3.96 8.54 8.84
N GLU A 338 4.35 7.43 8.24
CA GLU A 338 4.56 6.15 8.92
C GLU A 338 6.04 5.89 9.24
N ASP A 339 6.95 6.85 8.97
CA ASP A 339 8.40 6.71 9.13
C ASP A 339 8.98 7.94 9.86
N GLU A 340 9.49 7.75 11.08
CA GLU A 340 9.99 8.86 11.89
C GLU A 340 11.16 9.62 11.23
N GLY A 341 11.98 8.94 10.45
CA GLY A 341 13.07 9.56 9.70
C GLY A 341 12.57 10.34 8.48
N MET A 342 11.53 9.85 7.78
CA MET A 342 10.90 10.59 6.69
C MET A 342 10.19 11.85 7.22
N ILE A 343 9.50 11.75 8.36
CA ILE A 343 8.88 12.88 9.05
C ILE A 343 9.95 13.94 9.36
N ALA A 344 11.05 13.54 10.00
CA ALA A 344 12.14 14.45 10.35
C ALA A 344 12.79 15.09 9.11
N ALA A 345 13.00 14.33 8.04
CA ALA A 345 13.56 14.81 6.78
C ALA A 345 12.62 15.81 6.08
N ALA A 346 11.30 15.56 6.08
CA ALA A 346 10.30 16.47 5.53
C ALA A 346 10.22 17.77 6.35
N MET A 347 10.23 17.68 7.69
CA MET A 347 10.23 18.85 8.58
C MET A 347 11.47 19.73 8.40
N SER A 348 12.62 19.14 8.14
CA SER A 348 13.87 19.89 7.88
C SER A 348 13.91 20.55 6.50
N GLY A 349 12.99 20.19 5.59
CA GLY A 349 12.98 20.63 4.19
C GLY A 349 14.00 19.93 3.29
N ALA A 350 14.73 18.93 3.80
CA ALA A 350 15.64 18.12 2.99
C ALA A 350 14.87 17.17 2.05
N LEU A 351 13.75 16.65 2.52
CA LEU A 351 12.84 15.79 1.73
C LEU A 351 11.69 16.63 1.18
N ARG A 352 11.64 16.78 -0.14
CA ARG A 352 10.58 17.47 -0.88
C ARG A 352 9.85 16.53 -1.80
N LEU A 353 8.68 16.95 -2.30
CA LEU A 353 7.86 16.09 -3.17
C LEU A 353 8.62 15.66 -4.43
N GLU A 354 9.33 16.55 -5.08
CA GLU A 354 10.12 16.25 -6.29
C GLU A 354 11.27 15.26 -6.00
N LYS A 355 11.80 15.29 -4.77
CA LYS A 355 12.79 14.29 -4.33
C LYS A 355 12.13 12.93 -4.07
N LEU A 356 10.95 12.91 -3.49
CA LEU A 356 10.15 11.68 -3.32
C LEU A 356 9.81 11.06 -4.68
N GLU A 357 9.37 11.85 -5.67
CA GLU A 357 9.13 11.37 -7.03
C GLU A 357 10.38 10.72 -7.65
N ALA A 358 11.55 11.33 -7.49
CA ALA A 358 12.80 10.70 -7.93
C ALA A 358 13.10 9.38 -7.17
N MET A 359 12.80 9.31 -5.89
CA MET A 359 12.95 8.08 -5.08
C MET A 359 11.94 7.01 -5.47
N THR A 360 10.74 7.38 -5.89
CA THR A 360 9.71 6.42 -6.31
C THR A 360 10.08 5.69 -7.60
N ALA A 361 10.98 6.21 -8.40
CA ALA A 361 11.52 5.49 -9.56
C ALA A 361 12.23 4.18 -9.15
N VAL A 362 12.74 4.08 -7.91
CA VAL A 362 13.53 2.95 -7.42
C VAL A 362 12.97 2.29 -6.16
N CYS A 363 11.93 2.83 -5.52
CA CYS A 363 11.24 2.19 -4.40
C CYS A 363 10.26 1.10 -4.88
N SER A 364 9.54 0.46 -3.97
CA SER A 364 8.58 -0.60 -4.31
C SER A 364 7.15 -0.13 -4.51
N VAL A 365 6.76 1.02 -3.96
CA VAL A 365 5.35 1.47 -3.98
C VAL A 365 5.16 2.77 -4.76
N GLY A 366 5.61 3.91 -4.25
CA GLY A 366 5.32 5.22 -4.84
C GLY A 366 5.22 6.33 -3.79
N LEU A 367 4.49 7.40 -4.11
CA LEU A 367 4.14 8.46 -3.19
C LEU A 367 3.11 7.96 -2.19
N ASP A 368 3.51 7.83 -0.94
CA ASP A 368 2.67 7.23 0.08
C ASP A 368 2.54 8.09 1.33
N MET A 369 1.31 8.30 1.80
CA MET A 369 0.96 9.09 2.98
C MET A 369 1.56 10.50 2.95
N ILE A 370 1.42 11.17 1.80
CA ILE A 370 1.94 12.52 1.58
C ILE A 370 0.86 13.55 1.94
N VAL A 371 1.11 14.32 2.98
CA VAL A 371 0.19 15.41 3.37
C VAL A 371 0.55 16.69 2.63
N ILE A 372 -0.42 17.25 1.95
CA ILE A 372 -0.27 18.46 1.11
C ILE A 372 -1.20 19.58 1.59
N PRO A 373 -0.92 20.85 1.24
CA PRO A 373 -1.74 21.98 1.69
C PRO A 373 -3.21 21.83 1.29
N GLY A 374 -4.11 22.15 2.20
CA GLY A 374 -5.55 22.03 2.00
C GLY A 374 -6.12 22.93 0.90
N CYS A 375 -5.38 23.93 0.42
CA CYS A 375 -5.77 24.78 -0.72
C CYS A 375 -5.41 24.17 -2.09
N THR A 376 -4.70 23.04 -2.13
CA THR A 376 -4.27 22.39 -3.38
C THR A 376 -5.48 22.04 -4.25
N THR A 377 -5.45 22.49 -5.51
CA THR A 377 -6.56 22.27 -6.44
C THR A 377 -6.62 20.85 -6.97
N ALA A 378 -7.79 20.41 -7.43
CA ALA A 378 -7.95 19.10 -8.07
C ALA A 378 -7.03 18.89 -9.27
N ASP A 379 -6.75 19.95 -10.04
CA ASP A 379 -5.85 19.86 -11.20
C ASP A 379 -4.40 19.65 -10.78
N VAL A 380 -3.94 20.28 -9.71
CA VAL A 380 -2.59 20.04 -9.15
C VAL A 380 -2.47 18.60 -8.62
N ILE A 381 -3.49 18.10 -7.89
CA ILE A 381 -3.54 16.71 -7.45
C ILE A 381 -3.49 15.76 -8.66
N SER A 382 -4.25 16.05 -9.72
CA SER A 382 -4.20 15.27 -10.97
C SER A 382 -2.83 15.32 -11.63
N GLY A 383 -2.11 16.45 -11.54
CA GLY A 383 -0.73 16.59 -12.03
C GLY A 383 0.23 15.66 -11.27
N ILE A 384 0.19 15.68 -9.95
CA ILE A 384 0.98 14.78 -9.09
C ILE A 384 0.70 13.31 -9.43
N ILE A 385 -0.58 12.95 -9.60
CA ILE A 385 -0.96 11.60 -10.03
C ILE A 385 -0.35 11.29 -11.41
N ALA A 386 -0.46 12.19 -12.39
CA ALA A 386 0.05 11.96 -13.73
C ALA A 386 1.57 11.72 -13.76
N ASP A 387 2.34 12.50 -13.00
CA ASP A 387 3.79 12.40 -12.94
C ASP A 387 4.22 11.09 -12.27
N GLU A 388 3.67 10.76 -11.10
CA GLU A 388 4.01 9.52 -10.40
C GLU A 388 3.62 8.26 -11.19
N ILE A 389 2.41 8.25 -11.79
CA ILE A 389 1.93 7.15 -12.61
C ILE A 389 2.80 6.98 -13.87
N SER A 390 3.32 8.08 -14.44
CA SER A 390 4.24 8.03 -15.58
C SER A 390 5.56 7.36 -15.22
N ILE A 391 6.08 7.59 -14.00
CA ILE A 391 7.27 6.90 -13.49
C ILE A 391 7.03 5.38 -13.45
N GLY A 392 5.88 4.94 -12.94
CA GLY A 392 5.53 3.53 -12.89
C GLY A 392 5.40 2.88 -14.26
N VAL A 393 4.71 3.54 -15.19
CA VAL A 393 4.50 3.06 -16.56
C VAL A 393 5.83 2.95 -17.30
N ALA A 394 6.69 3.98 -17.21
CA ALA A 394 7.98 4.02 -17.90
C ALA A 394 8.98 2.98 -17.35
N ASN A 395 8.96 2.72 -16.04
CA ASN A 395 9.89 1.80 -15.39
C ASN A 395 9.34 0.37 -15.23
N THR A 396 8.15 0.07 -15.76
CA THR A 396 7.51 -1.25 -15.65
C THR A 396 7.41 -1.72 -14.18
N LYS A 397 7.05 -0.80 -13.30
CA LYS A 397 6.90 -1.07 -11.86
C LYS A 397 5.55 -0.56 -11.35
N THR A 398 5.11 -1.08 -10.22
CA THR A 398 3.97 -0.51 -9.50
C THR A 398 4.34 0.87 -8.96
N THR A 399 3.48 1.85 -9.19
CA THR A 399 3.49 3.11 -8.46
C THR A 399 2.11 3.40 -7.88
N ALA A 400 2.09 3.99 -6.71
CA ALA A 400 0.91 4.38 -5.97
C ALA A 400 0.94 5.87 -5.65
N VAL A 401 -0.22 6.49 -5.56
CA VAL A 401 -0.37 7.86 -5.07
C VAL A 401 -1.41 7.86 -3.95
N ARG A 402 -0.95 8.13 -2.73
CA ARG A 402 -1.77 8.33 -1.53
C ARG A 402 -1.43 9.70 -0.97
N VAL A 403 -2.13 10.72 -1.47
CA VAL A 403 -1.96 12.13 -1.07
C VAL A 403 -3.17 12.60 -0.27
N ILE A 404 -2.92 13.43 0.75
CA ILE A 404 -3.92 13.85 1.72
C ILE A 404 -3.94 15.37 1.78
N PRO A 405 -4.88 16.04 1.08
CA PRO A 405 -5.08 17.48 1.21
C PRO A 405 -5.59 17.82 2.62
N ALA A 406 -4.81 18.56 3.40
CA ALA A 406 -5.13 18.94 4.77
C ALA A 406 -6.06 20.17 4.79
N ILE A 407 -7.35 19.97 4.63
CA ILE A 407 -8.34 21.05 4.49
C ILE A 407 -8.28 22.00 5.68
N GLY A 408 -8.15 23.31 5.40
CA GLY A 408 -8.07 24.37 6.41
C GLY A 408 -6.69 24.58 7.02
N LYS A 409 -5.71 23.75 6.69
CA LYS A 409 -4.33 23.80 7.22
C LYS A 409 -3.33 24.19 6.13
N LYS A 410 -2.14 24.66 6.55
CA LYS A 410 -1.07 25.17 5.69
C LYS A 410 0.22 24.38 5.83
N SER A 411 1.14 24.58 4.88
CA SER A 411 2.49 24.01 4.94
C SER A 411 3.18 24.28 6.27
N GLY A 412 3.87 23.28 6.80
CA GLY A 412 4.59 23.31 8.08
C GLY A 412 3.75 22.95 9.30
N GLU A 413 2.41 22.91 9.20
CA GLU A 413 1.57 22.33 10.26
C GLU A 413 1.62 20.81 10.21
N MET A 414 1.26 20.16 11.33
CA MET A 414 1.22 18.68 11.44
C MET A 414 -0.22 18.17 11.27
N LEU A 415 -0.33 17.00 10.67
CA LEU A 415 -1.58 16.23 10.60
C LEU A 415 -1.35 14.89 11.30
N THR A 416 -2.26 14.50 12.21
CA THR A 416 -2.12 13.30 13.03
C THR A 416 -3.24 12.31 12.72
N PHE A 417 -2.88 11.13 12.24
CA PHE A 417 -3.82 10.04 11.93
C PHE A 417 -3.93 9.03 13.07
N GLY A 418 -2.89 8.93 13.89
CA GLY A 418 -2.78 7.98 14.99
C GLY A 418 -2.46 6.55 14.56
N GLY A 419 -2.15 5.70 15.55
CA GLY A 419 -1.81 4.30 15.33
C GLY A 419 -0.64 4.11 14.35
N LEU A 420 -0.74 3.15 13.47
CA LEU A 420 0.29 2.86 12.46
C LEU A 420 0.36 3.91 11.34
N LEU A 421 -0.69 4.70 11.14
CA LEU A 421 -0.69 5.75 10.11
C LEU A 421 0.12 6.99 10.54
N GLY A 422 0.42 7.11 11.83
CA GLY A 422 1.33 8.10 12.39
C GLY A 422 0.88 9.54 12.25
N GLU A 423 1.82 10.40 11.91
CA GLU A 423 1.64 11.84 11.71
C GLU A 423 2.57 12.35 10.62
N ALA A 424 2.23 13.44 9.95
CA ALA A 424 3.11 14.03 8.96
C ALA A 424 3.03 15.55 8.93
N PRO A 425 4.15 16.24 8.61
CA PRO A 425 4.11 17.64 8.28
C PRO A 425 3.39 17.83 6.93
N ILE A 426 2.65 18.94 6.83
CA ILE A 426 2.07 19.37 5.56
C ILE A 426 3.21 19.90 4.69
N MET A 427 3.57 19.12 3.67
CA MET A 427 4.70 19.45 2.79
C MET A 427 4.37 20.61 1.86
N GLU A 428 5.33 21.50 1.66
CA GLU A 428 5.22 22.50 0.60
C GLU A 428 5.33 21.81 -0.77
N ILE A 429 4.43 22.17 -1.69
CA ILE A 429 4.41 21.65 -3.06
C ILE A 429 4.29 22.78 -4.07
N ASN A 430 4.69 22.53 -5.32
CA ASN A 430 4.49 23.46 -6.42
C ASN A 430 2.99 23.58 -6.73
N GLN A 431 2.44 24.79 -6.62
CA GLN A 431 1.02 25.09 -6.87
C GLN A 431 0.74 25.59 -8.30
N THR A 432 1.72 25.54 -9.21
CA THR A 432 1.53 25.93 -10.61
C THR A 432 0.48 25.02 -11.25
N SER A 433 -0.57 25.63 -11.80
CA SER A 433 -1.72 24.88 -12.30
C SER A 433 -1.41 24.12 -13.60
N PRO A 434 -1.60 22.80 -13.64
CA PRO A 434 -1.52 21.99 -14.85
C PRO A 434 -2.88 21.88 -15.56
N ALA A 435 -3.86 22.73 -15.26
CA ALA A 435 -5.26 22.58 -15.70
C ALA A 435 -5.39 22.35 -17.22
N LYS A 436 -4.62 23.09 -18.05
CA LYS A 436 -4.65 22.91 -19.51
C LYS A 436 -4.10 21.54 -19.96
N PHE A 437 -3.12 21.00 -19.24
CA PHE A 437 -2.58 19.67 -19.50
C PHE A 437 -3.60 18.61 -19.10
N ILE A 438 -4.15 18.69 -17.94
CA ILE A 438 -5.15 17.74 -17.41
C ILE A 438 -6.44 17.77 -18.27
N ALA A 439 -6.88 18.95 -18.71
CA ALA A 439 -8.08 19.12 -19.54
C ALA A 439 -7.93 18.51 -20.96
N ARG A 440 -6.75 18.13 -21.41
CA ARG A 440 -6.59 17.39 -22.68
C ARG A 440 -7.30 16.04 -22.63
N GLY A 441 -7.34 15.39 -21.46
CA GLY A 441 -7.99 14.10 -21.28
C GLY A 441 -7.42 12.99 -22.17
N GLY A 442 -8.24 12.00 -22.46
CA GLY A 442 -7.89 10.91 -23.36
C GLY A 442 -6.85 9.96 -22.75
N HIS A 443 -5.86 9.54 -23.54
CA HIS A 443 -4.94 8.50 -23.15
C HIS A 443 -3.49 8.83 -23.54
N ILE A 444 -2.55 8.69 -22.61
CA ILE A 444 -1.12 8.67 -22.93
C ILE A 444 -0.78 7.24 -23.35
N PRO A 445 -0.30 7.02 -24.60
CA PRO A 445 -0.02 5.69 -25.11
C PRO A 445 1.02 4.93 -24.28
N ALA A 446 0.92 3.60 -24.31
CA ALA A 446 1.92 2.72 -23.73
C ALA A 446 3.31 2.98 -24.30
N PRO A 447 4.39 2.97 -23.48
CA PRO A 447 5.73 3.18 -23.99
C PRO A 447 6.17 2.03 -24.92
N ILE A 448 7.05 2.32 -25.88
CA ILE A 448 7.44 1.36 -26.93
C ILE A 448 8.01 0.05 -26.35
N HIS A 449 8.71 0.09 -25.23
CA HIS A 449 9.27 -1.10 -24.60
C HIS A 449 8.20 -2.04 -23.99
N SER A 450 6.94 -1.61 -23.90
CA SER A 450 5.82 -2.46 -23.50
C SER A 450 5.36 -3.42 -24.60
N LEU A 451 5.78 -3.19 -25.85
CA LEU A 451 5.45 -4.02 -27.01
C LEU A 451 6.29 -5.31 -27.07
N LYS A 452 6.60 -5.88 -25.93
CA LYS A 452 7.21 -7.22 -25.84
C LYS A 452 6.11 -8.26 -25.92
N ASN A 453 6.18 -9.10 -26.95
CA ASN A 453 5.28 -10.24 -27.11
C ASN A 453 5.65 -11.37 -26.16
#